data_c1446e7586bbdce13cb6429b72678511
#
_entry.id   c1446e7586bbdce13cb6429b72678511
#
_cell.length_a   1.000
_cell.length_b   1.000
_cell.length_c   1.000
_cell.angle_alpha   90.00
_cell.angle_beta   90.00
_cell.angle_gamma   90.00
#
_symmetry.space_group_name_H-M   'P 1'
#
loop_
_entity.id
_entity.type
_entity.pdbx_description
1 polymer ?
#
loop_
_entity_poly.entity_id
_entity_poly.type
_entity_poly.pdbx_seq_one_letter_code
_entity_poly.pdbx_strand_id
1 'polypeptide(L)'
;MNKLPILLIFLLFLSILGPGMAEASTYDVIVVRGDILIDYTVAQAYSQKEKIPILLTDPKILSLSSKRELMGFYDEGARKVLLIGGTTDAISESIELDIVNIGFGVTRIWDWDRAGTAARVAIDLWKSSKESVIINGNIEESYLIASKFAMKRGIPILVTNENELTNSTIEALDMINSKKVYVVGPMISENVVTSLISKGIVVERLGKDINISDVIDIEEEGLNLKIDIISMLVGLLLGALALLAIFRFKKDDSVPVFVLTEDERKLVQALKNGEDRQERLPEATNFSRPKITRLVMDLESKGIIFREKKGKTYKIKLDKPIKDT
;
A
#
# COMPACT_ATOMS: atom_id res chain seq x y z
N MET A 1 -27.72 28.71 10.69
CA MET A 1 -27.93 27.29 10.33
C MET A 1 -26.77 26.49 10.89
N ASN A 2 -27.04 25.61 11.83
CA ASN A 2 -26.02 24.88 12.62
C ASN A 2 -25.22 23.91 11.73
N LYS A 3 -23.92 24.18 11.58
CA LYS A 3 -22.94 23.31 10.87
C LYS A 3 -22.51 22.08 11.70
N LEU A 4 -23.03 21.97 12.95
CA LEU A 4 -22.66 20.95 13.93
C LEU A 4 -22.98 19.51 13.48
N PRO A 5 -24.16 19.18 12.86
CA PRO A 5 -24.46 17.80 12.49
C PRO A 5 -23.61 17.25 11.36
N ILE A 6 -23.16 18.09 10.43
CA ILE A 6 -22.31 17.66 9.30
C ILE A 6 -20.89 17.32 9.78
N LEU A 7 -20.36 18.10 10.74
CA LEU A 7 -19.06 17.84 11.35
C LEU A 7 -19.08 16.54 12.17
N LEU A 8 -20.19 16.27 12.86
CA LEU A 8 -20.35 15.05 13.68
C LEU A 8 -20.44 13.79 12.80
N ILE A 9 -21.12 13.85 11.66
CA ILE A 9 -21.19 12.75 10.68
C ILE A 9 -19.81 12.50 10.05
N PHE A 10 -19.04 13.54 9.76
CA PHE A 10 -17.67 13.42 9.21
C PHE A 10 -16.70 12.81 10.23
N LEU A 11 -16.80 13.19 11.50
CA LEU A 11 -16.01 12.60 12.61
C LEU A 11 -16.38 11.13 12.86
N LEU A 12 -17.67 10.77 12.76
CA LEU A 12 -18.12 9.38 12.89
C LEU A 12 -17.64 8.51 11.73
N PHE A 13 -17.56 9.05 10.50
CA PHE A 13 -17.02 8.35 9.34
C PHE A 13 -15.49 8.17 9.42
N LEU A 14 -14.76 9.13 10.00
CA LEU A 14 -13.32 9.01 10.21
C LEU A 14 -12.96 7.93 11.24
N SER A 15 -13.84 7.66 12.21
CA SER A 15 -13.64 6.60 13.22
C SER A 15 -13.92 5.20 12.69
N ILE A 16 -14.66 5.05 11.60
CA ILE A 16 -14.93 3.76 10.93
C ILE A 16 -13.81 3.40 9.93
N LEU A 17 -13.08 4.40 9.44
CA LEU A 17 -11.89 4.24 8.60
C LEU A 17 -10.58 4.22 9.43
N GLY A 18 -10.66 3.82 10.71
CA GLY A 18 -9.46 3.48 11.47
C GLY A 18 -8.67 2.46 10.63
N PRO A 19 -7.36 2.66 10.41
CA PRO A 19 -6.54 1.64 9.78
C PRO A 19 -6.78 0.36 10.57
N GLY A 20 -7.26 -0.69 9.89
CA GLY A 20 -7.24 -2.01 10.50
C GLY A 20 -5.83 -2.15 11.05
N MET A 21 -5.70 -2.27 12.38
CA MET A 21 -4.40 -2.44 13.01
C MET A 21 -3.87 -3.77 12.46
N ALA A 22 -3.12 -3.68 11.35
CA ALA A 22 -2.24 -4.77 10.96
C ALA A 22 -1.37 -5.00 12.19
N GLU A 23 -1.45 -6.19 12.76
CA GLU A 23 -0.60 -6.57 13.89
C GLU A 23 0.83 -6.30 13.44
N ALA A 24 1.50 -5.38 14.11
CA ALA A 24 2.84 -4.97 13.70
C ALA A 24 3.73 -6.21 13.73
N SER A 25 4.39 -6.50 12.63
CA SER A 25 5.33 -7.61 12.55
C SER A 25 6.33 -7.55 13.70
N THR A 26 6.70 -8.71 14.22
CA THR A 26 7.68 -8.81 15.32
C THR A 26 9.07 -8.35 14.87
N TYR A 27 9.37 -8.44 13.59
CA TYR A 27 10.65 -8.08 12.96
C TYR A 27 10.41 -7.18 11.75
N ASP A 28 11.42 -6.37 11.40
CA ASP A 28 11.34 -5.42 10.29
C ASP A 28 12.14 -5.90 9.07
N VAL A 29 13.21 -6.69 9.30
CA VAL A 29 14.08 -7.24 8.25
C VAL A 29 14.51 -8.64 8.65
N ILE A 30 14.56 -9.56 7.68
CA ILE A 30 15.15 -10.89 7.85
C ILE A 30 16.52 -10.90 7.18
N VAL A 31 17.54 -11.41 7.85
CA VAL A 31 18.88 -11.60 7.29
C VAL A 31 19.22 -13.08 7.24
N VAL A 32 19.57 -13.58 6.06
CA VAL A 32 19.97 -14.96 5.83
C VAL A 32 21.22 -15.02 4.94
N ARG A 33 21.94 -16.15 4.97
CA ARG A 33 23.08 -16.37 4.05
C ARG A 33 22.60 -16.52 2.61
N GLY A 34 23.41 -16.04 1.67
CA GLY A 34 23.07 -16.07 0.25
C GLY A 34 23.76 -17.17 -0.56
N ASP A 35 24.74 -17.85 0.01
CA ASP A 35 25.54 -18.90 -0.67
C ASP A 35 24.89 -20.29 -0.62
N ILE A 36 23.99 -20.54 0.35
CA ILE A 36 23.22 -21.78 0.47
C ILE A 36 21.75 -21.41 0.64
N LEU A 37 20.92 -21.88 -0.30
CA LEU A 37 19.55 -21.38 -0.43
C LEU A 37 18.53 -21.95 0.56
N ILE A 38 18.87 -22.93 1.38
CA ILE A 38 17.92 -23.58 2.27
C ILE A 38 17.35 -22.62 3.32
N ASP A 39 18.20 -21.84 3.97
CA ASP A 39 17.76 -20.88 4.99
C ASP A 39 16.89 -19.77 4.37
N TYR A 40 17.26 -19.34 3.16
CA TYR A 40 16.44 -18.40 2.38
C TYR A 40 15.07 -19.01 2.04
N THR A 41 15.03 -20.28 1.59
CA THR A 41 13.80 -20.99 1.26
C THR A 41 12.86 -21.06 2.46
N VAL A 42 13.39 -21.39 3.64
CA VAL A 42 12.63 -21.45 4.89
C VAL A 42 12.11 -20.07 5.30
N ALA A 43 12.94 -19.03 5.13
CA ALA A 43 12.58 -17.66 5.50
C ALA A 43 11.51 -17.04 4.60
N GLN A 44 11.49 -17.41 3.30
CA GLN A 44 10.58 -16.80 2.31
C GLN A 44 9.11 -16.90 2.68
N ALA A 45 8.66 -18.03 3.20
CA ALA A 45 7.27 -18.23 3.57
C ALA A 45 6.84 -17.26 4.70
N TYR A 46 7.71 -17.03 5.67
CA TYR A 46 7.47 -16.08 6.76
C TYR A 46 7.56 -14.63 6.28
N SER A 47 8.58 -14.31 5.48
CA SER A 47 8.73 -13.00 4.87
C SER A 47 7.48 -12.57 4.10
N GLN A 48 6.94 -13.46 3.26
CA GLN A 48 5.72 -13.20 2.50
C GLN A 48 4.49 -13.04 3.40
N LYS A 49 4.36 -13.87 4.41
CA LYS A 49 3.25 -13.82 5.37
C LYS A 49 3.21 -12.50 6.14
N GLU A 50 4.35 -12.05 6.62
CA GLU A 50 4.48 -10.81 7.43
C GLU A 50 4.83 -9.57 6.60
N LYS A 51 5.10 -9.74 5.28
CA LYS A 51 5.54 -8.68 4.36
C LYS A 51 6.84 -8.00 4.79
N ILE A 52 7.80 -8.80 5.24
CA ILE A 52 9.11 -8.35 5.71
C ILE A 52 10.16 -8.62 4.62
N PRO A 53 11.03 -7.66 4.29
CA PRO A 53 12.12 -7.88 3.33
C PRO A 53 13.14 -8.88 3.85
N ILE A 54 13.76 -9.63 2.91
CA ILE A 54 14.89 -10.53 3.20
C ILE A 54 16.14 -9.92 2.59
N LEU A 55 17.16 -9.73 3.41
CA LEU A 55 18.51 -9.37 3.00
C LEU A 55 19.41 -10.61 2.95
N LEU A 56 20.06 -10.82 1.83
CA LEU A 56 21.08 -11.86 1.69
C LEU A 56 22.44 -11.32 2.11
N THR A 57 23.19 -12.14 2.86
CA THR A 57 24.56 -11.80 3.27
C THR A 57 25.56 -12.91 2.93
N ASP A 58 26.82 -12.55 2.82
CA ASP A 58 27.92 -13.54 2.87
C ASP A 58 27.99 -14.15 4.28
N PRO A 59 28.37 -15.42 4.43
CA PRO A 59 28.43 -16.07 5.75
C PRO A 59 29.42 -15.45 6.73
N LYS A 60 30.48 -14.79 6.24
CA LYS A 60 31.59 -14.31 7.09
C LYS A 60 31.71 -12.80 7.18
N ILE A 61 31.21 -12.06 6.18
CA ILE A 61 31.43 -10.62 6.07
C ILE A 61 30.12 -9.94 5.62
N LEU A 62 29.71 -8.94 6.34
CA LEU A 62 28.63 -8.06 5.89
C LEU A 62 29.16 -7.15 4.77
N SER A 63 28.77 -7.42 3.53
CA SER A 63 29.24 -6.64 2.37
C SER A 63 28.86 -5.17 2.49
N LEU A 64 29.61 -4.29 1.80
CA LEU A 64 29.29 -2.86 1.76
C LEU A 64 27.90 -2.57 1.15
N SER A 65 27.43 -3.42 0.23
CA SER A 65 26.09 -3.32 -0.34
C SER A 65 25.03 -3.67 0.70
N SER A 66 25.16 -4.82 1.37
CA SER A 66 24.25 -5.28 2.42
C SER A 66 24.21 -4.30 3.60
N LYS A 67 25.37 -3.73 3.96
CA LYS A 67 25.46 -2.72 5.02
C LYS A 67 24.70 -1.43 4.64
N ARG A 68 24.84 -0.97 3.39
CA ARG A 68 24.07 0.20 2.90
C ARG A 68 22.58 -0.05 2.85
N GLU A 69 22.17 -1.25 2.44
CA GLU A 69 20.76 -1.62 2.40
C GLU A 69 20.16 -1.67 3.82
N LEU A 70 20.85 -2.25 4.80
CA LEU A 70 20.46 -2.22 6.20
C LEU A 70 20.37 -0.79 6.75
N MET A 71 21.32 0.08 6.41
CA MET A 71 21.26 1.49 6.82
C MET A 71 20.03 2.18 6.20
N GLY A 72 19.69 1.88 4.95
CA GLY A 72 18.48 2.36 4.31
C GLY A 72 17.21 1.93 5.07
N PHE A 73 17.08 0.66 5.40
CA PHE A 73 15.97 0.18 6.24
C PHE A 73 15.92 0.86 7.62
N TYR A 74 17.09 1.09 8.22
CA TYR A 74 17.18 1.80 9.50
C TYR A 74 16.69 3.25 9.40
N ASP A 75 17.07 3.95 8.33
CA ASP A 75 16.64 5.33 8.07
C ASP A 75 15.11 5.41 7.79
N GLU A 76 14.54 4.36 7.18
CA GLU A 76 13.10 4.20 6.97
C GLU A 76 12.33 3.81 8.25
N GLY A 77 13.02 3.57 9.36
CA GLY A 77 12.41 3.29 10.65
C GLY A 77 12.48 1.85 11.13
N ALA A 78 13.07 0.93 10.38
CA ALA A 78 13.29 -0.45 10.81
C ALA A 78 14.25 -0.50 12.01
N ARG A 79 13.97 -1.38 12.99
CA ARG A 79 14.74 -1.47 14.25
C ARG A 79 15.05 -2.90 14.66
N LYS A 80 14.35 -3.91 14.14
CA LYS A 80 14.45 -5.29 14.57
C LYS A 80 14.80 -6.20 13.40
N VAL A 81 15.92 -6.87 13.53
CA VAL A 81 16.42 -7.85 12.56
C VAL A 81 16.23 -9.26 13.10
N LEU A 82 15.64 -10.11 12.28
CA LEU A 82 15.64 -11.56 12.47
C LEU A 82 16.82 -12.14 11.68
N LEU A 83 17.78 -12.75 12.36
CA LEU A 83 18.92 -13.42 11.77
C LEU A 83 18.70 -14.94 11.80
N ILE A 84 18.66 -15.61 10.65
CA ILE A 84 18.44 -17.04 10.57
C ILE A 84 19.75 -17.72 10.17
N GLY A 85 20.25 -18.60 11.03
CA GLY A 85 21.47 -19.37 10.85
C GLY A 85 22.43 -19.30 12.01
N GLY A 86 23.18 -20.40 12.24
CA GLY A 86 24.15 -20.54 13.31
C GLY A 86 25.42 -19.71 13.12
N THR A 87 26.16 -19.50 14.20
CA THR A 87 27.36 -18.66 14.21
C THR A 87 28.57 -19.33 13.56
N THR A 88 28.66 -20.65 13.60
CA THR A 88 29.83 -21.40 13.18
C THR A 88 29.87 -21.57 11.65
N ASP A 89 28.79 -22.02 11.06
CA ASP A 89 28.78 -22.51 9.67
C ASP A 89 27.79 -21.73 8.76
N ALA A 90 26.97 -20.83 9.32
CA ALA A 90 25.98 -20.10 8.53
C ALA A 90 26.25 -18.60 8.48
N ILE A 91 26.12 -17.88 9.57
CA ILE A 91 26.35 -16.42 9.62
C ILE A 91 27.19 -16.09 10.85
N SER A 92 28.39 -15.59 10.62
CA SER A 92 29.34 -15.30 11.70
C SER A 92 28.81 -14.29 12.72
N GLU A 93 29.32 -14.35 13.94
CA GLU A 93 29.00 -13.40 15.02
C GLU A 93 29.41 -11.97 14.65
N SER A 94 30.48 -11.81 13.84
CA SER A 94 30.90 -10.48 13.37
C SER A 94 29.82 -9.76 12.55
N ILE A 95 29.03 -10.48 11.78
CA ILE A 95 27.92 -9.91 11.02
C ILE A 95 26.81 -9.45 11.96
N GLU A 96 26.48 -10.24 12.99
CA GLU A 96 25.52 -9.85 14.01
C GLU A 96 25.98 -8.57 14.72
N LEU A 97 27.24 -8.49 15.11
CA LEU A 97 27.83 -7.29 15.73
C LEU A 97 27.78 -6.08 14.78
N ASP A 98 28.07 -6.27 13.48
CA ASP A 98 27.95 -5.20 12.50
C ASP A 98 26.50 -4.67 12.39
N ILE A 99 25.51 -5.56 12.42
CA ILE A 99 24.08 -5.19 12.39
C ILE A 99 23.70 -4.43 13.67
N VAL A 100 24.14 -4.89 14.84
CA VAL A 100 23.94 -4.20 16.12
C VAL A 100 24.62 -2.82 16.13
N ASN A 101 25.81 -2.69 15.54
CA ASN A 101 26.53 -1.42 15.44
C ASN A 101 25.84 -0.40 14.51
N ILE A 102 24.99 -0.83 13.57
CA ILE A 102 24.12 0.07 12.81
C ILE A 102 23.00 0.62 13.69
N GLY A 103 22.60 -0.10 14.75
CA GLY A 103 21.56 0.31 15.69
C GLY A 103 20.37 -0.64 15.77
N PHE A 104 20.40 -1.79 15.10
CA PHE A 104 19.33 -2.78 15.17
C PHE A 104 19.36 -3.64 16.43
N GLY A 105 18.19 -3.96 16.96
CA GLY A 105 18.01 -5.12 17.84
C GLY A 105 18.00 -6.40 17.02
N VAL A 106 18.85 -7.37 17.34
CA VAL A 106 18.97 -8.63 16.60
C VAL A 106 18.40 -9.78 17.42
N THR A 107 17.56 -10.60 16.78
CA THR A 107 17.14 -11.91 17.31
C THR A 107 17.65 -12.96 16.35
N ARG A 108 18.41 -13.95 16.87
CA ARG A 108 18.94 -15.04 16.07
C ARG A 108 18.13 -16.32 16.31
N ILE A 109 17.71 -16.96 15.20
CA ILE A 109 17.10 -18.30 15.21
C ILE A 109 18.03 -19.28 14.50
N TRP A 110 18.39 -20.36 15.18
CA TRP A 110 19.27 -21.38 14.64
C TRP A 110 19.20 -22.67 15.46
N ASP A 111 19.73 -23.74 14.89
CA ASP A 111 20.02 -24.99 15.56
C ASP A 111 21.26 -25.62 14.91
N TRP A 112 21.72 -26.77 15.40
CA TRP A 112 22.96 -27.43 15.00
C TRP A 112 22.98 -27.89 13.54
N ASP A 113 21.83 -28.15 12.94
CA ASP A 113 21.70 -28.53 11.53
C ASP A 113 20.56 -27.77 10.83
N ARG A 114 20.43 -28.01 9.53
CA ARG A 114 19.41 -27.37 8.69
C ARG A 114 18.00 -27.75 9.09
N ALA A 115 17.79 -29.02 9.48
CA ALA A 115 16.48 -29.49 9.91
C ALA A 115 16.08 -28.87 11.24
N GLY A 116 17.00 -28.76 12.19
CA GLY A 116 16.79 -28.06 13.45
C GLY A 116 16.54 -26.58 13.27
N THR A 117 17.31 -25.89 12.44
CA THR A 117 17.08 -24.47 12.14
C THR A 117 15.70 -24.23 11.52
N ALA A 118 15.29 -25.05 10.53
CA ALA A 118 13.96 -24.96 9.94
C ALA A 118 12.84 -25.25 10.96
N ALA A 119 13.07 -26.23 11.84
CA ALA A 119 12.14 -26.56 12.93
C ALA A 119 11.97 -25.37 13.90
N ARG A 120 13.08 -24.74 14.33
CA ARG A 120 13.04 -23.56 15.19
C ARG A 120 12.32 -22.39 14.52
N VAL A 121 12.61 -22.11 13.27
CA VAL A 121 11.90 -21.10 12.48
C VAL A 121 10.39 -21.37 12.49
N ALA A 122 9.96 -22.62 12.26
CA ALA A 122 8.55 -22.96 12.27
C ALA A 122 7.93 -22.78 13.67
N ILE A 123 8.57 -23.27 14.73
CA ILE A 123 8.07 -23.18 16.12
C ILE A 123 7.98 -21.72 16.57
N ASP A 124 9.04 -20.95 16.40
CA ASP A 124 9.14 -19.62 16.98
C ASP A 124 8.30 -18.59 16.22
N LEU A 125 8.19 -18.74 14.87
CA LEU A 125 7.53 -17.74 14.02
C LEU A 125 6.08 -18.08 13.70
N TRP A 126 5.71 -19.35 13.55
CA TRP A 126 4.29 -19.71 13.31
C TRP A 126 3.52 -20.03 14.58
N LYS A 127 4.21 -20.51 15.64
CA LYS A 127 3.59 -20.93 16.91
C LYS A 127 2.50 -21.99 16.74
N SER A 128 1.70 -21.93 15.69
CA SER A 128 0.67 -22.90 15.31
C SER A 128 0.46 -22.84 13.80
N SER A 129 0.43 -24.00 13.15
CA SER A 129 0.08 -24.14 11.74
C SER A 129 -0.50 -25.51 11.46
N LYS A 130 -1.74 -25.57 10.98
CA LYS A 130 -2.41 -26.86 10.67
C LYS A 130 -1.78 -27.58 9.49
N GLU A 131 -1.05 -26.86 8.65
CA GLU A 131 -0.39 -27.38 7.46
C GLU A 131 1.09 -27.00 7.47
N SER A 132 1.93 -27.81 6.86
CA SER A 132 3.35 -27.54 6.67
C SER A 132 3.87 -28.20 5.39
N VAL A 133 5.01 -27.72 4.91
CA VAL A 133 5.75 -28.33 3.80
C VAL A 133 6.95 -29.09 4.37
N ILE A 134 7.27 -30.24 3.83
CA ILE A 134 8.52 -30.96 4.10
C ILE A 134 9.32 -31.13 2.82
N ILE A 135 10.61 -30.82 2.90
CA ILE A 135 11.61 -31.00 1.83
C ILE A 135 12.79 -31.80 2.29
N ASN A 136 13.49 -32.42 1.34
CA ASN A 136 14.84 -32.93 1.58
C ASN A 136 15.85 -31.77 1.52
N GLY A 137 16.59 -31.54 2.62
CA GLY A 137 17.54 -30.43 2.74
C GLY A 137 18.78 -30.52 1.83
N ASN A 138 18.95 -31.59 1.07
CA ASN A 138 20.04 -31.78 0.13
C ASN A 138 19.63 -31.66 -1.34
N ILE A 139 18.34 -31.37 -1.62
CA ILE A 139 17.79 -31.36 -2.99
C ILE A 139 17.29 -29.93 -3.31
N GLU A 140 18.15 -29.12 -3.91
CA GLU A 140 17.89 -27.73 -4.22
C GLU A 140 16.74 -27.53 -5.22
N GLU A 141 16.50 -28.49 -6.12
CA GLU A 141 15.40 -28.45 -7.08
C GLU A 141 14.03 -28.38 -6.41
N SER A 142 13.94 -28.90 -5.17
CA SER A 142 12.69 -28.84 -4.38
C SER A 142 12.43 -27.47 -3.77
N TYR A 143 13.46 -26.62 -3.62
CA TYR A 143 13.38 -25.39 -2.85
C TYR A 143 12.44 -24.37 -3.48
N LEU A 144 12.52 -24.19 -4.79
CA LEU A 144 11.69 -23.23 -5.52
C LEU A 144 10.19 -23.61 -5.44
N ILE A 145 9.86 -24.89 -5.62
CA ILE A 145 8.50 -25.39 -5.56
C ILE A 145 7.96 -25.23 -4.14
N ALA A 146 8.75 -25.68 -3.16
CA ALA A 146 8.38 -25.61 -1.75
C ALA A 146 8.16 -24.17 -1.27
N SER A 147 9.07 -23.25 -1.62
CA SER A 147 8.94 -21.85 -1.20
C SER A 147 7.70 -21.18 -1.80
N LYS A 148 7.47 -21.32 -3.11
CA LYS A 148 6.28 -20.77 -3.76
C LYS A 148 4.98 -21.34 -3.19
N PHE A 149 4.93 -22.64 -2.98
CA PHE A 149 3.77 -23.28 -2.39
C PHE A 149 3.52 -22.81 -0.95
N ALA A 150 4.57 -22.78 -0.13
CA ALA A 150 4.49 -22.34 1.26
C ALA A 150 4.11 -20.85 1.37
N MET A 151 4.69 -19.99 0.52
CA MET A 151 4.34 -18.56 0.46
C MET A 151 2.86 -18.35 0.13
N LYS A 152 2.34 -19.05 -0.90
CA LYS A 152 0.93 -18.93 -1.29
C LYS A 152 -0.03 -19.32 -0.16
N ARG A 153 0.36 -20.29 0.69
CA ARG A 153 -0.47 -20.79 1.80
C ARG A 153 -0.16 -20.15 3.15
N GLY A 154 0.94 -19.43 3.28
CA GLY A 154 1.38 -18.86 4.55
C GLY A 154 1.77 -19.93 5.59
N ILE A 155 2.32 -21.08 5.16
CA ILE A 155 2.65 -22.23 6.00
C ILE A 155 4.17 -22.42 6.12
N PRO A 156 4.68 -23.01 7.23
CA PRO A 156 6.11 -23.23 7.42
C PRO A 156 6.67 -24.32 6.52
N ILE A 157 7.97 -24.19 6.23
CA ILE A 157 8.77 -25.22 5.55
C ILE A 157 9.65 -25.92 6.59
N LEU A 158 9.56 -27.22 6.64
CA LEU A 158 10.37 -28.11 7.46
C LEU A 158 11.33 -28.91 6.58
N VAL A 159 12.46 -29.33 7.15
CA VAL A 159 13.52 -30.02 6.44
C VAL A 159 13.74 -31.39 7.06
N THR A 160 13.88 -32.42 6.22
CA THR A 160 14.15 -33.76 6.68
C THR A 160 15.24 -34.45 5.85
N ASN A 161 15.64 -35.65 6.23
CA ASN A 161 16.54 -36.49 5.44
C ASN A 161 15.74 -37.32 4.42
N GLU A 162 16.46 -37.93 3.48
CA GLU A 162 15.85 -38.77 2.44
C GLU A 162 15.04 -39.95 3.00
N ASN A 163 15.62 -40.67 3.96
CA ASN A 163 15.10 -41.97 4.39
C ASN A 163 14.44 -41.98 5.78
N GLU A 164 14.62 -40.91 6.54
CA GLU A 164 14.08 -40.79 7.89
C GLU A 164 13.62 -39.41 8.24
N LEU A 165 12.55 -39.33 9.00
CA LEU A 165 12.06 -38.07 9.54
C LEU A 165 12.95 -37.64 10.71
N THR A 166 13.57 -36.47 10.63
CA THR A 166 14.47 -35.96 11.68
C THR A 166 13.67 -35.68 12.97
N ASN A 167 14.33 -35.85 14.13
CA ASN A 167 13.72 -35.54 15.41
C ASN A 167 13.24 -34.11 15.53
N SER A 168 14.03 -33.17 15.03
CA SER A 168 13.67 -31.73 15.01
C SER A 168 12.38 -31.49 14.21
N THR A 169 12.21 -32.16 13.08
CA THR A 169 11.00 -32.03 12.26
C THR A 169 9.79 -32.64 12.95
N ILE A 170 9.97 -33.77 13.64
CA ILE A 170 8.92 -34.41 14.45
C ILE A 170 8.46 -33.45 15.56
N GLU A 171 9.42 -32.89 16.31
CA GLU A 171 9.16 -31.91 17.37
C GLU A 171 8.40 -30.70 16.84
N ALA A 172 8.87 -30.13 15.72
CA ALA A 172 8.21 -28.99 15.10
C ALA A 172 6.76 -29.28 14.70
N LEU A 173 6.50 -30.43 14.04
CA LEU A 173 5.15 -30.83 13.66
C LEU A 173 4.20 -30.92 14.87
N ASP A 174 4.68 -31.49 15.97
CA ASP A 174 3.93 -31.61 17.20
C ASP A 174 3.70 -30.25 17.87
N MET A 175 4.75 -29.41 17.98
CA MET A 175 4.68 -28.07 18.59
C MET A 175 3.77 -27.11 17.85
N ILE A 176 3.83 -27.09 16.51
CA ILE A 176 2.95 -26.21 15.70
C ILE A 176 1.57 -26.83 15.47
N ASN A 177 1.33 -28.05 15.96
CA ASN A 177 0.08 -28.81 15.79
C ASN A 177 -0.30 -29.04 14.32
N SER A 178 0.68 -29.40 13.48
CA SER A 178 0.47 -29.65 12.05
C SER A 178 -0.33 -30.96 11.86
N LYS A 179 -1.40 -30.89 11.08
CA LYS A 179 -2.29 -32.04 10.80
C LYS A 179 -2.17 -32.50 9.35
N LYS A 180 -1.63 -31.69 8.49
CA LYS A 180 -1.42 -32.00 7.08
C LYS A 180 -0.01 -31.53 6.65
N VAL A 181 0.66 -32.43 5.93
CA VAL A 181 2.02 -32.19 5.42
C VAL A 181 2.04 -32.40 3.92
N TYR A 182 2.63 -31.41 3.25
CA TYR A 182 2.92 -31.47 1.82
C TYR A 182 4.39 -31.87 1.65
N VAL A 183 4.63 -33.02 1.11
CA VAL A 183 5.98 -33.53 0.81
C VAL A 183 6.37 -33.09 -0.58
N VAL A 184 7.43 -32.27 -0.68
CA VAL A 184 7.88 -31.68 -1.95
C VAL A 184 9.22 -32.28 -2.37
N GLY A 185 9.27 -32.74 -3.60
CA GLY A 185 10.47 -33.24 -4.26
C GLY A 185 10.57 -34.79 -4.30
N PRO A 186 11.46 -35.28 -5.17
CA PRO A 186 11.54 -36.72 -5.49
C PRO A 186 12.25 -37.54 -4.45
N MET A 187 13.16 -36.98 -3.67
CA MET A 187 14.08 -37.72 -2.78
C MET A 187 13.62 -37.68 -1.32
N ILE A 188 12.39 -38.08 -1.10
CA ILE A 188 11.83 -38.38 0.23
C ILE A 188 11.18 -39.77 0.15
N SER A 189 11.70 -40.69 0.90
CA SER A 189 11.31 -42.12 0.84
C SER A 189 9.91 -42.34 1.37
N GLU A 190 9.33 -43.50 1.04
CA GLU A 190 8.05 -43.97 1.59
C GLU A 190 8.12 -44.20 3.09
N ASN A 191 9.32 -44.45 3.65
CA ASN A 191 9.48 -44.61 5.12
C ASN A 191 9.16 -43.31 5.85
N VAL A 192 9.57 -42.14 5.31
CA VAL A 192 9.23 -40.83 5.87
C VAL A 192 7.72 -40.59 5.81
N VAL A 193 7.10 -40.92 4.69
CA VAL A 193 5.64 -40.78 4.51
C VAL A 193 4.87 -41.68 5.48
N THR A 194 5.27 -42.94 5.60
CA THR A 194 4.67 -43.91 6.52
C THR A 194 4.82 -43.45 7.98
N SER A 195 5.98 -42.88 8.34
CA SER A 195 6.21 -42.29 9.66
C SER A 195 5.27 -41.12 9.97
N LEU A 196 5.02 -40.24 9.01
CA LEU A 196 4.05 -39.15 9.15
C LEU A 196 2.62 -39.68 9.31
N ILE A 197 2.22 -40.65 8.49
CA ILE A 197 0.87 -41.27 8.54
C ILE A 197 0.66 -41.97 9.88
N SER A 198 1.66 -42.71 10.39
CA SER A 198 1.58 -43.39 11.70
C SER A 198 1.38 -42.43 12.87
N LYS A 199 1.77 -41.17 12.72
CA LYS A 199 1.50 -40.07 13.68
C LYS A 199 0.13 -39.40 13.48
N GLY A 200 -0.70 -39.92 12.57
CA GLY A 200 -2.02 -39.36 12.28
C GLY A 200 -2.00 -38.10 11.40
N ILE A 201 -0.89 -37.85 10.73
CA ILE A 201 -0.75 -36.68 9.83
C ILE A 201 -1.19 -37.09 8.43
N VAL A 202 -2.02 -36.26 7.81
CA VAL A 202 -2.40 -36.41 6.39
C VAL A 202 -1.23 -35.97 5.52
N VAL A 203 -0.83 -36.85 4.60
CA VAL A 203 0.32 -36.54 3.70
C VAL A 203 -0.15 -36.41 2.26
N GLU A 204 0.29 -35.35 1.61
CA GLU A 204 0.11 -35.10 0.18
C GLU A 204 1.48 -34.90 -0.48
N ARG A 205 1.78 -35.67 -1.53
CA ARG A 205 3.02 -35.50 -2.29
C ARG A 205 2.83 -34.49 -3.40
N LEU A 206 3.70 -33.49 -3.44
CA LEU A 206 3.76 -32.51 -4.52
C LEU A 206 5.02 -32.77 -5.36
N GLY A 207 4.89 -32.88 -6.68
CA GLY A 207 6.05 -32.78 -7.55
C GLY A 207 6.48 -34.00 -8.35
N LYS A 208 5.74 -35.14 -8.36
CA LYS A 208 6.00 -36.18 -9.35
C LYS A 208 5.28 -35.96 -10.68
N ASP A 209 4.14 -35.26 -10.66
CA ASP A 209 3.29 -34.99 -11.81
C ASP A 209 2.73 -33.55 -11.85
N ILE A 210 3.24 -32.66 -11.02
CA ILE A 210 2.82 -31.25 -11.05
C ILE A 210 3.60 -30.59 -12.17
N ASN A 211 2.89 -30.30 -13.25
CA ASN A 211 3.34 -29.28 -14.19
C ASN A 211 3.68 -28.03 -13.36
N ILE A 212 4.90 -27.55 -13.49
CA ILE A 212 5.35 -26.31 -12.84
C ILE A 212 4.34 -25.16 -13.09
N SER A 213 3.60 -25.21 -14.22
CA SER A 213 2.47 -24.33 -14.51
C SER A 213 1.30 -24.44 -13.53
N ASP A 214 1.02 -25.58 -12.93
CA ASP A 214 -0.15 -25.76 -12.03
C ASP A 214 0.15 -25.33 -10.60
N VAL A 215 1.43 -25.33 -10.23
CA VAL A 215 1.94 -24.74 -8.96
C VAL A 215 2.28 -23.27 -9.17
N ILE A 216 2.68 -22.90 -10.37
CA ILE A 216 2.86 -21.58 -10.91
C ILE A 216 1.61 -21.22 -11.75
N ASP A 217 0.40 -21.52 -11.31
CA ASP A 217 -0.63 -20.56 -11.53
C ASP A 217 -0.18 -19.33 -10.72
N ILE A 218 0.72 -18.60 -11.35
CA ILE A 218 0.66 -17.19 -11.31
C ILE A 218 -0.76 -16.91 -11.82
N GLU A 219 -1.76 -16.96 -10.92
CA GLU A 219 -2.61 -15.81 -10.93
C GLU A 219 -1.58 -14.68 -10.93
N GLU A 220 -1.22 -14.13 -12.11
CA GLU A 220 -1.09 -12.72 -12.17
C GLU A 220 -2.18 -12.28 -11.22
N GLU A 221 -1.82 -11.76 -10.04
CA GLU A 221 -2.61 -10.73 -9.43
C GLU A 221 -2.65 -9.59 -10.46
N GLY A 222 -3.25 -9.86 -11.60
CA GLY A 222 -4.01 -8.91 -12.35
C GLY A 222 -4.91 -8.43 -11.26
N LEU A 223 -4.66 -7.18 -10.79
CA LEU A 223 -5.48 -6.47 -9.82
C LEU A 223 -6.88 -7.10 -9.84
N ASN A 224 -7.08 -8.16 -9.07
CA ASN A 224 -8.37 -8.63 -8.65
C ASN A 224 -8.82 -7.56 -7.66
N LEU A 225 -9.01 -6.37 -8.22
CA LEU A 225 -10.03 -5.49 -7.77
C LEU A 225 -11.27 -6.38 -7.74
N LYS A 226 -11.49 -7.11 -6.65
CA LYS A 226 -12.84 -7.37 -6.19
C LYS A 226 -13.40 -5.97 -6.03
N ILE A 227 -13.87 -5.42 -7.17
CA ILE A 227 -14.66 -4.20 -7.19
C ILE A 227 -15.84 -4.62 -6.35
N ASP A 228 -15.74 -4.31 -5.08
CA ASP A 228 -16.86 -4.43 -4.17
C ASP A 228 -17.88 -3.46 -4.75
N ILE A 229 -18.85 -4.02 -5.48
CA ILE A 229 -19.91 -3.27 -6.16
C ILE A 229 -20.58 -2.35 -5.15
N ILE A 230 -20.62 -2.75 -3.88
CA ILE A 230 -21.16 -1.97 -2.77
C ILE A 230 -20.26 -0.74 -2.52
N SER A 231 -18.93 -0.92 -2.44
CA SER A 231 -17.98 0.20 -2.26
C SER A 231 -17.97 1.14 -3.45
N MET A 232 -18.12 0.62 -4.67
CA MET A 232 -18.25 1.44 -5.88
C MET A 232 -19.54 2.24 -5.89
N LEU A 233 -20.68 1.65 -5.51
CA LEU A 233 -21.97 2.33 -5.41
C LEU A 233 -21.94 3.39 -4.29
N VAL A 234 -21.36 3.10 -3.14
CA VAL A 234 -21.19 4.05 -2.04
C VAL A 234 -20.28 5.21 -2.48
N GLY A 235 -19.18 4.95 -3.15
CA GLY A 235 -18.28 5.99 -3.68
C GLY A 235 -18.96 6.88 -4.72
N LEU A 236 -19.77 6.30 -5.61
CA LEU A 236 -20.53 7.03 -6.62
C LEU A 236 -21.64 7.90 -5.98
N LEU A 237 -22.30 7.40 -4.95
CA LEU A 237 -23.33 8.13 -4.21
C LEU A 237 -22.75 9.29 -3.41
N LEU A 238 -21.60 9.08 -2.76
CA LEU A 238 -20.86 10.13 -2.06
C LEU A 238 -20.32 11.20 -3.02
N GLY A 239 -19.81 10.78 -4.19
CA GLY A 239 -19.36 11.69 -5.24
C GLY A 239 -20.52 12.55 -5.79
N ALA A 240 -21.69 11.95 -6.03
CA ALA A 240 -22.88 12.66 -6.47
C ALA A 240 -23.40 13.67 -5.40
N LEU A 241 -23.39 13.29 -4.13
CA LEU A 241 -23.75 14.17 -3.02
C LEU A 241 -22.76 15.34 -2.88
N ALA A 242 -21.45 15.09 -3.05
CA ALA A 242 -20.45 16.15 -3.03
C ALA A 242 -20.64 17.14 -4.18
N LEU A 243 -20.91 16.64 -5.39
CA LEU A 243 -21.23 17.49 -6.54
C LEU A 243 -22.48 18.32 -6.31
N LEU A 244 -23.55 17.71 -5.79
CA LEU A 244 -24.79 18.44 -5.44
C LEU A 244 -24.53 19.51 -4.37
N ALA A 245 -23.69 19.23 -3.38
CA ALA A 245 -23.27 20.19 -2.38
C ALA A 245 -22.52 21.36 -3.02
N ILE A 246 -21.54 21.09 -3.91
CA ILE A 246 -20.78 22.12 -4.62
C ILE A 246 -21.70 22.98 -5.48
N PHE A 247 -22.66 22.39 -6.19
CA PHE A 247 -23.64 23.15 -6.99
C PHE A 247 -24.59 23.97 -6.10
N ARG A 248 -24.96 23.48 -4.93
CA ARG A 248 -25.87 24.17 -4.02
C ARG A 248 -25.17 25.28 -3.22
N PHE A 249 -23.85 25.16 -3.01
CA PHE A 249 -23.03 26.16 -2.33
C PHE A 249 -22.24 27.06 -3.31
N LYS A 250 -22.48 26.95 -4.63
CA LYS A 250 -21.94 27.90 -5.58
C LYS A 250 -22.44 29.28 -5.18
N LYS A 251 -21.58 30.11 -4.60
CA LYS A 251 -21.88 31.47 -4.22
C LYS A 251 -22.40 32.20 -5.45
N ASP A 252 -23.57 32.76 -5.32
CA ASP A 252 -24.14 33.64 -6.32
C ASP A 252 -23.27 34.91 -6.38
N ASP A 253 -22.30 34.95 -7.30
CA ASP A 253 -21.38 36.08 -7.49
C ASP A 253 -22.06 37.29 -8.12
N SER A 254 -23.40 37.35 -8.04
CA SER A 254 -24.16 38.51 -8.52
C SER A 254 -23.95 39.71 -7.62
N VAL A 255 -23.77 40.86 -8.24
CA VAL A 255 -23.60 42.15 -7.54
C VAL A 255 -24.99 42.76 -7.26
N PRO A 256 -25.33 43.04 -6.00
CA PRO A 256 -26.61 43.70 -5.68
C PRO A 256 -26.58 45.17 -6.20
N VAL A 257 -27.68 45.63 -6.80
CA VAL A 257 -27.84 46.97 -7.38
C VAL A 257 -27.60 48.09 -6.35
N PHE A 258 -27.90 47.86 -5.07
CA PHE A 258 -27.69 48.86 -4.03
C PHE A 258 -26.22 49.26 -3.77
N VAL A 259 -25.27 48.46 -4.24
CA VAL A 259 -23.85 48.75 -4.12
C VAL A 259 -23.38 49.79 -5.16
N LEU A 260 -24.20 50.01 -6.21
CA LEU A 260 -23.91 50.94 -7.29
C LEU A 260 -24.47 52.34 -6.96
N THR A 261 -23.67 53.38 -7.27
CA THR A 261 -24.18 54.76 -7.26
C THR A 261 -25.26 54.96 -8.32
N GLU A 262 -26.06 55.99 -8.21
CA GLU A 262 -27.12 56.28 -9.22
C GLU A 262 -26.58 56.42 -10.63
N ASP A 263 -25.40 57.06 -10.78
CA ASP A 263 -24.77 57.22 -12.08
C ASP A 263 -24.23 55.89 -12.65
N GLU A 264 -23.65 55.06 -11.80
CA GLU A 264 -23.18 53.69 -12.18
C GLU A 264 -24.36 52.79 -12.55
N ARG A 265 -25.51 52.93 -11.83
CA ARG A 265 -26.72 52.20 -12.12
C ARG A 265 -27.31 52.52 -13.48
N LYS A 266 -27.33 53.82 -13.85
CA LYS A 266 -27.78 54.26 -15.18
C LYS A 266 -26.89 53.68 -16.29
N LEU A 267 -25.58 53.66 -16.07
CA LEU A 267 -24.62 53.09 -17.04
C LEU A 267 -24.81 51.57 -17.18
N VAL A 268 -24.94 50.86 -16.07
CA VAL A 268 -25.22 49.42 -16.06
C VAL A 268 -26.55 49.08 -16.72
N GLN A 269 -27.57 49.92 -16.52
CA GLN A 269 -28.85 49.74 -17.18
C GLN A 269 -28.75 49.92 -18.70
N ALA A 270 -27.97 50.87 -19.18
CA ALA A 270 -27.72 51.06 -20.61
C ALA A 270 -26.98 49.83 -21.20
N LEU A 271 -26.02 49.26 -20.45
CA LEU A 271 -25.32 48.00 -20.85
C LEU A 271 -26.29 46.81 -20.88
N LYS A 272 -27.18 46.68 -19.89
CA LYS A 272 -28.26 45.66 -19.90
C LYS A 272 -29.16 45.76 -21.10
N ASN A 273 -29.46 47.00 -21.54
CA ASN A 273 -30.31 47.28 -22.71
C ASN A 273 -29.60 47.06 -24.05
N GLY A 274 -28.33 46.60 -24.00
CA GLY A 274 -27.56 46.23 -25.20
C GLY A 274 -26.64 47.28 -25.76
N GLU A 275 -26.53 48.48 -25.14
CA GLU A 275 -25.58 49.52 -25.55
C GLU A 275 -24.16 49.19 -25.07
N ASP A 276 -23.49 48.30 -25.77
CA ASP A 276 -22.17 47.79 -25.40
C ASP A 276 -20.97 48.58 -25.94
N ARG A 277 -21.21 49.66 -26.73
CA ARG A 277 -20.14 50.52 -27.29
C ARG A 277 -19.95 51.78 -26.48
N GLN A 278 -18.73 52.01 -26.00
CA GLN A 278 -18.40 53.17 -25.17
C GLN A 278 -18.78 54.50 -25.83
N GLU A 279 -18.76 54.58 -27.15
CA GLU A 279 -19.09 55.79 -27.92
C GLU A 279 -20.58 56.16 -27.86
N ARG A 280 -21.48 55.19 -27.70
CA ARG A 280 -22.94 55.37 -27.66
C ARG A 280 -23.51 55.55 -26.25
N LEU A 281 -22.72 55.22 -25.23
CA LEU A 281 -23.13 55.37 -23.85
C LEU A 281 -23.50 56.83 -23.42
N PRO A 282 -22.81 57.84 -23.95
CA PRO A 282 -23.19 59.23 -23.68
C PRO A 282 -24.64 59.54 -24.11
N GLU A 283 -25.07 59.06 -25.26
CA GLU A 283 -26.42 59.28 -25.80
C GLU A 283 -27.47 58.45 -24.98
N ALA A 284 -27.13 57.22 -24.64
CA ALA A 284 -28.04 56.33 -23.88
C ALA A 284 -28.22 56.76 -22.42
N THR A 285 -27.23 57.39 -21.80
CA THR A 285 -27.23 57.77 -20.37
C THR A 285 -27.43 59.25 -20.14
N ASN A 286 -27.35 60.08 -21.16
CA ASN A 286 -27.32 61.52 -21.10
C ASN A 286 -26.12 62.10 -20.27
N PHE A 287 -24.98 61.37 -20.28
CA PHE A 287 -23.76 61.77 -19.62
C PHE A 287 -22.73 62.30 -20.61
N SER A 288 -21.84 63.18 -20.12
CA SER A 288 -20.70 63.65 -20.94
C SER A 288 -19.69 62.50 -21.16
N ARG A 289 -18.96 62.53 -22.29
CA ARG A 289 -17.92 61.54 -22.61
C ARG A 289 -16.86 61.35 -21.50
N PRO A 290 -16.34 62.45 -20.85
CA PRO A 290 -15.41 62.29 -19.73
C PRO A 290 -16.04 61.56 -18.53
N LYS A 291 -17.34 61.81 -18.23
CA LYS A 291 -18.06 61.15 -17.15
C LYS A 291 -18.22 59.64 -17.43
N ILE A 292 -18.57 59.29 -18.66
CA ILE A 292 -18.63 57.88 -19.08
C ILE A 292 -17.28 57.18 -18.90
N THR A 293 -16.18 57.80 -19.35
CA THR A 293 -14.83 57.23 -19.22
C THR A 293 -14.47 56.94 -17.77
N ARG A 294 -14.80 57.88 -16.85
CA ARG A 294 -14.54 57.71 -15.42
C ARG A 294 -15.39 56.59 -14.83
N LEU A 295 -16.68 56.56 -15.09
CA LEU A 295 -17.61 55.54 -14.61
C LEU A 295 -17.25 54.11 -15.12
N VAL A 296 -16.81 54.02 -16.36
CA VAL A 296 -16.32 52.75 -16.93
C VAL A 296 -15.04 52.30 -16.22
N MET A 297 -14.09 53.19 -15.94
CA MET A 297 -12.88 52.86 -15.17
C MET A 297 -13.23 52.42 -13.73
N ASP A 298 -14.15 53.13 -13.09
CA ASP A 298 -14.59 52.79 -11.72
C ASP A 298 -15.29 51.43 -11.66
N LEU A 299 -16.18 51.13 -12.58
CA LEU A 299 -16.86 49.82 -12.66
C LEU A 299 -15.92 48.68 -13.05
N GLU A 300 -14.93 48.94 -13.89
CA GLU A 300 -13.87 48.00 -14.24
C GLU A 300 -12.98 47.69 -13.04
N SER A 301 -12.55 48.73 -12.29
CA SER A 301 -11.78 48.52 -11.05
C SER A 301 -12.52 47.73 -9.97
N LYS A 302 -13.85 47.84 -9.96
CA LYS A 302 -14.74 47.04 -9.08
C LYS A 302 -15.00 45.60 -9.61
N GLY A 303 -14.46 45.24 -10.79
CA GLY A 303 -14.65 43.95 -11.42
C GLY A 303 -16.12 43.65 -11.78
N ILE A 304 -16.89 44.70 -12.15
CA ILE A 304 -18.30 44.60 -12.55
C ILE A 304 -18.42 44.53 -14.07
N ILE A 305 -17.53 45.20 -14.76
CA ILE A 305 -17.45 45.21 -16.22
C ILE A 305 -16.02 44.94 -16.68
N PHE A 306 -15.85 44.57 -17.94
CA PHE A 306 -14.56 44.51 -18.61
C PHE A 306 -14.64 45.17 -19.98
N ARG A 307 -13.49 45.72 -20.46
CA ARG A 307 -13.35 46.41 -21.75
C ARG A 307 -12.61 45.53 -22.73
N GLU A 308 -13.21 45.29 -23.88
CA GLU A 308 -12.60 44.60 -25.00
C GLU A 308 -12.29 45.61 -26.13
N LYS A 309 -11.02 45.72 -26.55
CA LYS A 309 -10.66 46.63 -27.63
C LYS A 309 -11.15 46.09 -28.97
N LYS A 310 -11.99 46.86 -29.65
CA LYS A 310 -12.51 46.50 -30.98
C LYS A 310 -12.22 47.62 -31.99
N GLY A 311 -11.08 47.53 -32.67
CA GLY A 311 -10.60 48.58 -33.58
C GLY A 311 -10.15 49.82 -32.84
N LYS A 312 -10.78 51.00 -33.15
CA LYS A 312 -10.48 52.27 -32.51
C LYS A 312 -11.32 52.55 -31.26
N THR A 313 -12.24 51.67 -30.89
CA THR A 313 -13.19 51.84 -29.78
C THR A 313 -13.13 50.67 -28.78
N TYR A 314 -13.80 50.85 -27.62
CA TYR A 314 -13.95 49.79 -26.61
C TYR A 314 -15.37 49.29 -26.58
N LYS A 315 -15.51 47.96 -26.57
CA LYS A 315 -16.74 47.25 -26.26
C LYS A 315 -16.73 46.93 -24.77
N ILE A 316 -17.83 47.26 -24.08
CA ILE A 316 -17.97 47.05 -22.65
C ILE A 316 -18.93 45.88 -22.40
N LYS A 317 -18.52 44.95 -21.57
CA LYS A 317 -19.36 43.80 -21.21
C LYS A 317 -19.46 43.72 -19.69
N LEU A 318 -20.64 43.24 -19.19
CA LEU A 318 -20.81 42.91 -17.79
C LEU A 318 -20.04 41.61 -17.48
N ASP A 319 -19.21 41.65 -16.44
CA ASP A 319 -18.46 40.49 -15.96
C ASP A 319 -19.28 39.68 -14.95
N LYS A 320 -20.13 40.39 -14.18
CA LYS A 320 -20.98 39.76 -13.17
C LYS A 320 -22.46 40.06 -13.42
N PRO A 321 -23.35 39.03 -13.20
CA PRO A 321 -24.77 39.28 -13.26
C PRO A 321 -25.20 40.21 -12.12
N ILE A 322 -25.99 41.24 -12.46
CA ILE A 322 -26.50 42.20 -11.49
C ILE A 322 -27.96 41.84 -11.20
N LYS A 323 -28.27 41.56 -9.94
CA LYS A 323 -29.62 41.28 -9.47
C LYS A 323 -30.35 42.58 -9.15
N ASP A 324 -31.44 42.80 -9.82
CA ASP A 324 -32.44 43.75 -9.41
C ASP A 324 -33.17 43.17 -8.17
N THR A 325 -33.16 43.90 -7.08
CA THR A 325 -33.86 43.56 -5.84
C THR A 325 -35.35 43.77 -6.03
#